data_ca11a67ee28ae1213bd9626f4a245e7c
#
_entry.id   ca11a67ee28ae1213bd9626f4a245e7c
#
_cell.length_a   1.000
_cell.length_b   1.000
_cell.length_c   1.000
_cell.angle_alpha   90.00
_cell.angle_beta   90.00
_cell.angle_gamma   90.00
#
_symmetry.space_group_name_H-M   'P 1'
#
loop_
_entity.id
_entity.type
_entity.pdbx_description
1 polymer ?
#
loop_
_entity_poly.entity_id
_entity_poly.type
_entity_poly.pdbx_seq_one_letter_code
_entity_poly.pdbx_strand_id
1 'polypeptide(L)'
;MTQDSIKFKLFQYNTMNVKDVVERLSLNVFSATEALDREVTGGYASDLLSDVMGHAQEGHIWITLQTHKNIMAVASLKDLAAIVLVKGFEPDKDTMELSVKEGIPVLGTKMQAFELAGKLYEMLK
;
A
#
# COMPACT_ATOMS: atom_id res chain seq x y z
N MET A 1 24.49 -26.57 3.54
CA MET A 1 23.40 -25.80 2.94
C MET A 1 23.41 -25.96 1.43
N THR A 2 22.30 -26.31 0.84
CA THR A 2 22.20 -26.49 -0.61
C THR A 2 22.05 -25.14 -1.31
N GLN A 3 22.34 -25.09 -2.62
CA GLN A 3 22.14 -23.90 -3.43
C GLN A 3 20.65 -23.48 -3.44
N ASP A 4 19.74 -24.45 -3.45
CA ASP A 4 18.31 -24.19 -3.44
C ASP A 4 17.89 -23.48 -2.16
N SER A 5 18.44 -23.89 -1.01
CA SER A 5 18.17 -23.24 0.27
C SER A 5 18.69 -21.80 0.30
N ILE A 6 19.85 -21.54 -0.32
CA ILE A 6 20.42 -20.21 -0.40
C ILE A 6 19.55 -19.32 -1.30
N LYS A 7 19.14 -19.82 -2.47
CA LYS A 7 18.25 -19.09 -3.38
C LYS A 7 16.93 -18.75 -2.73
N PHE A 8 16.34 -19.70 -2.00
CA PHE A 8 15.08 -19.48 -1.31
C PHE A 8 15.20 -18.37 -0.25
N LYS A 9 16.29 -18.38 0.54
CA LYS A 9 16.52 -17.33 1.54
C LYS A 9 16.73 -15.97 0.90
N LEU A 10 17.50 -15.89 -0.18
CA LEU A 10 17.72 -14.64 -0.91
C LEU A 10 16.41 -14.10 -1.48
N PHE A 11 15.56 -14.99 -2.02
CA PHE A 11 14.25 -14.59 -2.54
C PHE A 11 13.39 -13.97 -1.42
N GLN A 12 13.37 -14.59 -0.24
CA GLN A 12 12.61 -14.06 0.90
C GLN A 12 13.12 -12.71 1.37
N TYR A 13 14.45 -12.50 1.39
CA TYR A 13 15.03 -11.21 1.77
C TYR A 13 14.72 -10.11 0.77
N ASN A 14 14.37 -10.46 -0.47
CA ASN A 14 14.00 -9.50 -1.49
C ASN A 14 12.50 -9.19 -1.48
N THR A 15 11.73 -9.88 -0.65
CA THR A 15 10.29 -9.63 -0.50
C THR A 15 10.08 -8.37 0.33
N MET A 16 9.24 -7.47 -0.18
CA MET A 16 8.91 -6.21 0.48
C MET A 16 7.51 -6.33 1.08
N ASN A 17 7.34 -5.85 2.32
CA ASN A 17 6.01 -5.76 2.93
C ASN A 17 5.65 -4.30 3.23
N VAL A 18 4.40 -4.08 3.65
CA VAL A 18 3.91 -2.73 3.93
C VAL A 18 4.74 -2.05 5.02
N LYS A 19 5.16 -2.80 6.04
CA LYS A 19 5.99 -2.26 7.12
C LYS A 19 7.31 -1.70 6.58
N ASP A 20 7.95 -2.41 5.65
CA ASP A 20 9.19 -1.94 5.04
C ASP A 20 8.98 -0.60 4.31
N VAL A 21 7.88 -0.48 3.59
CA VAL A 21 7.53 0.76 2.89
C VAL A 21 7.30 1.90 3.88
N VAL A 22 6.54 1.62 4.94
CA VAL A 22 6.27 2.61 6.00
C VAL A 22 7.57 3.12 6.60
N GLU A 23 8.47 2.23 6.95
CA GLU A 23 9.74 2.59 7.60
C GLU A 23 10.66 3.36 6.65
N ARG A 24 10.84 2.87 5.42
CA ARG A 24 11.76 3.48 4.47
C ARG A 24 11.30 4.84 3.96
N LEU A 25 10.00 5.03 3.80
CA LEU A 25 9.45 6.28 3.30
C LEU A 25 8.89 7.18 4.41
N SER A 26 9.02 6.77 5.66
CA SER A 26 8.55 7.51 6.84
C SER A 26 7.07 7.87 6.72
N LEU A 27 6.25 6.89 6.36
CA LEU A 27 4.82 7.11 6.20
C LEU A 27 4.10 7.09 7.56
N ASN A 28 3.00 7.83 7.66
CA ASN A 28 2.09 7.72 8.79
C ASN A 28 1.19 6.51 8.59
N VAL A 29 0.83 5.83 9.68
CA VAL A 29 -0.16 4.76 9.65
C VAL A 29 -1.42 5.27 10.32
N PHE A 30 -2.47 5.51 9.55
CA PHE A 30 -3.74 6.01 10.09
C PHE A 30 -4.59 4.89 10.71
N SER A 31 -4.54 3.69 10.12
CA SER A 31 -5.42 2.60 10.53
C SER A 31 -4.87 1.25 10.13
N ALA A 32 -5.41 0.18 10.74
CA ALA A 32 -5.04 -1.22 10.50
C ALA A 32 -3.55 -1.48 10.76
N THR A 33 -3.04 -0.97 11.88
CA THR A 33 -1.63 -1.12 12.29
C THR A 33 -1.20 -2.58 12.46
N GLU A 34 -2.15 -3.50 12.58
CA GLU A 34 -1.89 -4.93 12.76
C GLU A 34 -1.72 -5.65 11.41
N ALA A 35 -1.97 -4.96 10.29
CA ALA A 35 -1.94 -5.56 8.95
C ALA A 35 -0.77 -5.06 8.09
N LEU A 36 0.34 -4.69 8.72
CA LEU A 36 1.51 -4.15 8.01
C LEU A 36 2.42 -5.25 7.42
N ASP A 37 2.09 -6.50 7.64
CA ASP A 37 2.87 -7.63 7.14
C ASP A 37 2.49 -8.07 5.71
N ARG A 38 1.51 -7.43 5.10
CA ARG A 38 1.08 -7.78 3.74
C ARG A 38 2.21 -7.53 2.75
N GLU A 39 2.40 -8.48 1.82
CA GLU A 39 3.41 -8.36 0.77
C GLU A 39 3.04 -7.27 -0.23
N VAL A 40 4.03 -6.48 -0.63
CA VAL A 40 3.86 -5.42 -1.63
C VAL A 40 4.48 -5.90 -2.94
N THR A 41 3.66 -5.98 -3.98
CA THR A 41 4.07 -6.50 -5.28
C THR A 41 4.21 -5.40 -6.35
N GLY A 42 3.75 -4.20 -6.05
CA GLY A 42 3.78 -3.09 -7.00
C GLY A 42 3.02 -1.91 -6.46
N GLY A 43 2.74 -0.96 -7.32
CA GLY A 43 1.98 0.23 -6.96
C GLY A 43 1.09 0.69 -8.10
N TYR A 44 0.05 1.43 -7.74
CA TYR A 44 -0.88 2.00 -8.70
C TYR A 44 -1.30 3.40 -8.23
N ALA A 45 -1.12 4.40 -9.07
CA ALA A 45 -1.42 5.78 -8.72
C ALA A 45 -2.59 6.28 -9.57
N SER A 46 -3.73 6.55 -8.92
CA SER A 46 -4.92 7.08 -9.58
C SER A 46 -5.92 7.57 -8.55
N ASP A 47 -6.68 8.61 -8.88
CA ASP A 47 -7.77 9.09 -8.06
C ASP A 47 -9.15 8.65 -8.60
N LEU A 48 -9.16 7.93 -9.69
CA LEU A 48 -10.40 7.45 -10.31
C LEU A 48 -10.64 6.00 -9.91
N LEU A 49 -11.68 5.76 -9.12
CA LEU A 49 -11.97 4.44 -8.58
C LEU A 49 -12.17 3.38 -9.66
N SER A 50 -12.85 3.74 -10.76
CA SER A 50 -13.07 2.81 -11.87
C SER A 50 -11.76 2.40 -12.55
N ASP A 51 -10.80 3.31 -12.63
CA ASP A 51 -9.48 3.02 -13.19
C ASP A 51 -8.72 2.04 -12.30
N VAL A 52 -8.71 2.29 -10.98
CA VAL A 52 -8.06 1.39 -10.02
C VAL A 52 -8.72 0.01 -10.07
N MET A 53 -10.04 -0.03 -10.11
CA MET A 53 -10.81 -1.27 -10.18
C MET A 53 -10.46 -2.08 -11.42
N GLY A 54 -10.21 -1.41 -12.54
CA GLY A 54 -9.90 -2.07 -13.81
C GLY A 54 -8.45 -2.54 -13.97
N HIS A 55 -7.51 -1.90 -13.27
CA HIS A 55 -6.09 -2.06 -13.60
C HIS A 55 -5.17 -2.36 -12.42
N ALA A 56 -5.52 -2.00 -11.19
CA ALA A 56 -4.69 -2.36 -10.04
C ALA A 56 -4.72 -3.87 -9.82
N GLN A 57 -3.68 -4.40 -9.19
CA GLN A 57 -3.52 -5.84 -8.99
C GLN A 57 -3.31 -6.16 -7.52
N GLU A 58 -3.53 -7.43 -7.16
CA GLU A 58 -3.30 -7.92 -5.81
C GLU A 58 -1.91 -7.53 -5.31
N GLY A 59 -1.85 -7.06 -4.08
CA GLY A 59 -0.59 -6.68 -3.45
C GLY A 59 -0.08 -5.29 -3.84
N HIS A 60 -0.80 -4.55 -4.68
CA HIS A 60 -0.41 -3.19 -5.01
C HIS A 60 -0.64 -2.24 -3.85
N ILE A 61 0.21 -1.22 -3.75
CA ILE A 61 -0.05 -0.03 -2.94
C ILE A 61 -0.76 0.98 -3.84
N TRP A 62 -1.92 1.43 -3.38
CA TRP A 62 -2.71 2.42 -4.11
C TRP A 62 -2.37 3.82 -3.62
N ILE A 63 -1.84 4.66 -4.50
CA ILE A 63 -1.47 6.05 -4.21
C ILE A 63 -2.60 6.95 -4.71
N THR A 64 -3.21 7.72 -3.79
CA THR A 64 -4.40 8.50 -4.13
C THR A 64 -4.59 9.70 -3.19
N LEU A 65 -5.48 10.62 -3.58
CA LEU A 65 -6.00 11.70 -2.75
C LEU A 65 -7.38 11.38 -2.16
N GLN A 66 -7.99 10.28 -2.57
CA GLN A 66 -9.34 9.92 -2.17
C GLN A 66 -9.38 9.51 -0.69
N THR A 67 -10.20 10.19 0.10
CA THR A 67 -10.29 9.96 1.55
C THR A 67 -11.58 9.24 1.96
N HIS A 68 -12.52 9.09 1.06
CA HIS A 68 -13.85 8.58 1.30
C HIS A 68 -13.86 7.04 1.45
N LYS A 69 -14.82 6.53 2.20
CA LYS A 69 -14.93 5.08 2.48
C LYS A 69 -15.01 4.21 1.23
N ASN A 70 -15.41 4.77 0.09
CA ASN A 70 -15.49 4.03 -1.18
C ASN A 70 -14.16 3.41 -1.59
N ILE A 71 -13.03 3.99 -1.15
CA ILE A 71 -11.72 3.43 -1.46
C ILE A 71 -11.52 2.05 -0.83
N MET A 72 -12.18 1.80 0.30
CA MET A 72 -12.02 0.50 0.99
C MET A 72 -12.73 -0.63 0.24
N ALA A 73 -13.85 -0.34 -0.41
CA ALA A 73 -14.53 -1.34 -1.24
C ALA A 73 -13.62 -1.75 -2.42
N VAL A 74 -12.99 -0.79 -3.05
CA VAL A 74 -12.07 -1.05 -4.18
C VAL A 74 -10.85 -1.82 -3.70
N ALA A 75 -10.24 -1.36 -2.60
CA ALA A 75 -9.05 -2.00 -2.04
C ALA A 75 -9.30 -3.46 -1.66
N SER A 76 -10.46 -3.73 -1.05
CA SER A 76 -10.84 -5.07 -0.64
C SER A 76 -11.06 -5.98 -1.85
N LEU A 77 -11.82 -5.51 -2.85
CA LEU A 77 -12.10 -6.31 -4.05
C LEU A 77 -10.83 -6.63 -4.84
N LYS A 78 -9.87 -5.72 -4.86
CA LYS A 78 -8.62 -5.92 -5.58
C LYS A 78 -7.54 -6.56 -4.72
N ASP A 79 -7.81 -6.78 -3.45
CA ASP A 79 -6.85 -7.33 -2.48
C ASP A 79 -5.54 -6.54 -2.46
N LEU A 80 -5.66 -5.22 -2.35
CA LEU A 80 -4.51 -4.33 -2.31
C LEU A 80 -3.77 -4.46 -0.98
N ALA A 81 -2.46 -4.17 -0.99
CA ALA A 81 -1.64 -4.26 0.22
C ALA A 81 -1.90 -3.10 1.17
N ALA A 82 -2.10 -1.90 0.64
CA ALA A 82 -2.33 -0.69 1.43
C ALA A 82 -2.77 0.44 0.51
N ILE A 83 -3.29 1.50 1.14
CA ILE A 83 -3.60 2.77 0.47
C ILE A 83 -2.70 3.83 1.07
N VAL A 84 -2.07 4.68 0.25
CA VAL A 84 -1.30 5.83 0.73
C VAL A 84 -1.96 7.11 0.24
N LEU A 85 -2.37 7.94 1.20
CA LEU A 85 -2.93 9.26 0.92
C LEU A 85 -1.78 10.27 0.86
N VAL A 86 -1.71 11.03 -0.22
CA VAL A 86 -0.63 11.99 -0.46
C VAL A 86 -1.02 13.41 -0.07
N LYS A 87 -0.07 14.33 -0.08
CA LYS A 87 -0.26 15.76 0.18
C LYS A 87 -0.83 16.08 1.56
N GLY A 88 -0.62 15.19 2.54
CA GLY A 88 -1.12 15.42 3.89
C GLY A 88 -2.62 15.16 4.06
N PHE A 89 -3.28 14.56 3.10
CA PHE A 89 -4.70 14.22 3.21
C PHE A 89 -4.88 13.09 4.23
N GLU A 90 -5.98 13.14 4.95
CA GLU A 90 -6.31 12.16 5.98
C GLU A 90 -7.61 11.45 5.65
N PRO A 91 -7.74 10.18 6.02
CA PRO A 91 -8.98 9.44 5.71
C PRO A 91 -10.13 9.89 6.59
N ASP A 92 -11.35 9.80 6.07
CA ASP A 92 -12.56 10.00 6.85
C ASP A 92 -12.62 8.96 7.97
N LYS A 93 -13.36 9.26 9.03
CA LYS A 93 -13.47 8.37 10.19
C LYS A 93 -13.99 6.99 9.80
N ASP A 94 -15.05 6.93 9.01
CA ASP A 94 -15.63 5.67 8.58
C ASP A 94 -14.72 4.89 7.63
N THR A 95 -13.86 5.59 6.89
CA THR A 95 -12.81 4.95 6.07
C THR A 95 -11.84 4.20 6.96
N MET A 96 -11.41 4.81 8.07
CA MET A 96 -10.51 4.16 9.02
C MET A 96 -11.16 2.93 9.65
N GLU A 97 -12.44 3.03 9.99
CA GLU A 97 -13.17 1.90 10.58
C GLU A 97 -13.23 0.71 9.60
N LEU A 98 -13.53 0.98 8.33
CA LEU A 98 -13.55 -0.07 7.30
C LEU A 98 -12.15 -0.64 7.04
N SER A 99 -11.12 0.19 7.08
CA SER A 99 -9.73 -0.23 6.93
C SER A 99 -9.38 -1.31 7.96
N VAL A 100 -9.74 -1.08 9.21
CA VAL A 100 -9.51 -2.05 10.29
C VAL A 100 -10.28 -3.34 10.02
N LYS A 101 -11.53 -3.23 9.65
CA LYS A 101 -12.39 -4.39 9.37
C LYS A 101 -11.84 -5.24 8.22
N GLU A 102 -11.39 -4.60 7.16
CA GLU A 102 -10.89 -5.29 5.97
C GLU A 102 -9.43 -5.71 6.10
N GLY A 103 -8.72 -5.22 7.11
CA GLY A 103 -7.31 -5.55 7.31
C GLY A 103 -6.41 -4.96 6.23
N ILE A 104 -6.76 -3.79 5.70
CA ILE A 104 -5.97 -3.10 4.68
C ILE A 104 -5.56 -1.72 5.23
N PRO A 105 -4.27 -1.49 5.50
CA PRO A 105 -3.83 -0.23 6.11
C PRO A 105 -4.09 0.98 5.23
N VAL A 106 -4.49 2.08 5.86
CA VAL A 106 -4.50 3.40 5.22
C VAL A 106 -3.33 4.19 5.81
N LEU A 107 -2.44 4.57 4.93
CA LEU A 107 -1.19 5.26 5.24
C LEU A 107 -1.26 6.69 4.72
N GLY A 108 -0.33 7.53 5.15
CA GLY A 108 -0.30 8.90 4.69
C GLY A 108 1.10 9.46 4.58
N THR A 109 1.23 10.51 3.78
CA THR A 109 2.48 11.24 3.59
C THR A 109 2.18 12.67 3.18
N LYS A 110 3.09 13.59 3.49
CA LYS A 110 3.02 14.96 2.98
C LYS A 110 3.59 15.07 1.57
N MET A 111 4.29 14.05 1.09
CA MET A 111 4.83 14.03 -0.27
C MET A 111 3.71 14.13 -1.30
N GLN A 112 4.05 14.68 -2.48
CA GLN A 112 3.16 14.64 -3.63
C GLN A 112 3.18 13.27 -4.28
N ALA A 113 2.16 12.97 -5.07
CA ALA A 113 2.01 11.66 -5.69
C ALA A 113 3.22 11.27 -6.55
N PHE A 114 3.75 12.22 -7.31
CA PHE A 114 4.89 11.97 -8.20
C PHE A 114 6.12 11.54 -7.40
N GLU A 115 6.43 12.25 -6.33
CA GLU A 115 7.59 11.95 -5.49
C GLU A 115 7.43 10.60 -4.80
N LEU A 116 6.26 10.36 -4.21
CA LEU A 116 5.99 9.09 -3.55
C LEU A 116 6.07 7.93 -4.53
N ALA A 117 5.44 8.06 -5.69
CA ALA A 117 5.43 7.01 -6.71
C ALA A 117 6.86 6.69 -7.17
N GLY A 118 7.68 7.70 -7.38
CA GLY A 118 9.07 7.50 -7.78
C GLY A 118 9.88 6.75 -6.73
N LYS A 119 9.73 7.12 -5.46
CA LYS A 119 10.44 6.45 -4.37
C LYS A 119 9.98 5.00 -4.20
N LEU A 120 8.69 4.78 -4.26
CA LEU A 120 8.13 3.43 -4.16
C LEU A 120 8.60 2.55 -5.32
N TYR A 121 8.58 3.09 -6.53
CA TYR A 121 9.04 2.37 -7.72
C TYR A 121 10.49 1.91 -7.56
N GLU A 122 11.37 2.79 -7.08
CA GLU A 122 12.77 2.44 -6.87
C GLU A 122 12.95 1.34 -5.82
N MET A 123 12.11 1.33 -4.80
CA MET A 123 12.16 0.29 -3.77
C MET A 123 11.76 -1.10 -4.30
N LEU A 124 10.84 -1.13 -5.25
CA LEU A 124 10.26 -2.39 -5.76
C LEU A 124 10.95 -2.90 -7.03
N LYS A 125 11.88 -2.13 -7.53
CA LYS A 125 12.58 -2.38 -8.78
C LYS A 125 13.50 -3.61 -8.69
#